data_1191ba77351b7ad61f40582334fc9793
#
_entry.id   1191ba77351b7ad61f40582334fc9793
#
_cell.length_a   1.000
_cell.length_b   1.000
_cell.length_c   1.000
_cell.angle_alpha   90.00
_cell.angle_beta   90.00
_cell.angle_gamma   90.00
#
_symmetry.space_group_name_H-M   'P 1'
#
loop_
_entity.id
_entity.type
_entity.pdbx_description
1 polymer ?
#
loop_
_entity_poly.entity_id
_entity_poly.type
_entity_poly.pdbx_seq_one_letter_code
_entity_poly.pdbx_strand_id
1 'polypeptide(L)'
;GVAPRINACGRMGFEKEALKLFLTENMAEAKEITDKLNKYNKERQDIEKRIFNEAIEIIEKEKDEEKKAIVIGSENWHHGVIGIVSSKITDMYFKPSILISFEGDEGKGSGRSIAGFDLHDALCRSSEYLEKYGGHEMAVGLSLKKSQFNKFKQKFEEITEESHIDELVPVIHIDKQITLKDIKCDIV
;
A
#
# COMPACT_ATOMS: atom_id res chain seq x y z
N GLY A 1 3.54 7.94 -18.89
CA GLY A 1 3.07 6.80 -19.68
C GLY A 1 1.62 6.42 -19.40
N VAL A 2 1.05 5.48 -20.13
CA VAL A 2 -0.37 5.07 -20.05
C VAL A 2 -0.64 4.22 -18.79
N ALA A 3 0.26 3.30 -18.44
CA ALA A 3 0.06 2.33 -17.36
C ALA A 3 -0.34 2.94 -16.00
N PRO A 4 0.29 4.01 -15.47
CA PRO A 4 -0.14 4.62 -14.21
C PRO A 4 -1.58 5.15 -14.24
N ARG A 5 -2.08 5.57 -15.40
CA ARG A 5 -3.44 6.08 -15.59
C ARG A 5 -4.47 4.95 -15.56
N ILE A 6 -4.16 3.84 -16.22
CA ILE A 6 -4.97 2.61 -16.17
C ILE A 6 -5.06 2.08 -14.72
N ASN A 7 -3.91 1.99 -14.04
CA ASN A 7 -3.87 1.56 -12.63
C ASN A 7 -4.69 2.49 -11.73
N ALA A 8 -4.66 3.81 -11.98
CA ALA A 8 -5.47 4.77 -11.25
C ALA A 8 -6.97 4.52 -11.45
N CYS A 9 -7.42 4.22 -12.68
CA CYS A 9 -8.82 3.89 -12.94
C CYS A 9 -9.30 2.68 -12.14
N GLY A 10 -8.53 1.58 -12.09
CA GLY A 10 -8.90 0.41 -11.30
C GLY A 10 -8.97 0.71 -9.80
N ARG A 11 -8.09 1.58 -9.27
CA ARG A 11 -8.11 1.98 -7.85
C ARG A 11 -9.28 2.90 -7.51
N MET A 12 -9.73 3.71 -8.47
CA MET A 12 -10.81 4.69 -8.31
C MET A 12 -12.18 4.14 -8.70
N GLY A 13 -12.29 2.87 -9.15
CA GLY A 13 -13.54 2.25 -9.57
C GLY A 13 -14.00 2.61 -10.99
N PHE A 14 -13.09 3.05 -11.86
CA PHE A 14 -13.37 3.46 -13.24
C PHE A 14 -12.68 2.56 -14.28
N GLU A 15 -12.45 1.29 -13.98
CA GLU A 15 -11.74 0.33 -14.84
C GLU A 15 -12.36 0.19 -16.24
N LYS A 16 -13.69 0.37 -16.35
CA LYS A 16 -14.39 0.32 -17.65
C LYS A 16 -13.98 1.44 -18.61
N GLU A 17 -13.62 2.61 -18.08
CA GLU A 17 -13.12 3.71 -18.92
C GLU A 17 -11.74 3.37 -19.50
N ALA A 18 -10.89 2.73 -18.73
CA ALA A 18 -9.60 2.26 -19.23
C ALA A 18 -9.76 1.19 -20.32
N LEU A 19 -10.72 0.27 -20.17
CA LEU A 19 -11.01 -0.74 -21.20
C LEU A 19 -11.49 -0.09 -22.51
N LYS A 20 -12.36 0.92 -22.45
CA LYS A 20 -12.85 1.64 -23.65
C LYS A 20 -11.71 2.25 -24.46
N LEU A 21 -10.65 2.75 -23.79
CA LEU A 21 -9.49 3.31 -24.50
C LEU A 21 -8.81 2.29 -25.44
N PHE A 22 -8.81 1.03 -25.05
CA PHE A 22 -8.22 -0.04 -25.88
C PHE A 22 -9.14 -0.55 -26.98
N LEU A 23 -10.44 -0.28 -26.88
CA LEU A 23 -11.44 -0.79 -27.80
C LEU A 23 -11.87 0.25 -28.85
N THR A 24 -11.67 1.55 -28.59
CA THR A 24 -12.10 2.59 -29.53
C THR A 24 -11.15 2.72 -30.70
N GLU A 25 -11.73 2.84 -31.90
CA GLU A 25 -11.04 3.18 -33.16
C GLU A 25 -11.17 4.67 -33.51
N ASN A 26 -11.95 5.42 -32.70
CA ASN A 26 -12.21 6.84 -32.93
C ASN A 26 -11.20 7.71 -32.17
N MET A 27 -10.39 8.47 -32.87
CA MET A 27 -9.34 9.33 -32.29
C MET A 27 -9.90 10.42 -31.35
N ALA A 28 -11.08 10.98 -31.67
CA ALA A 28 -11.71 12.01 -30.86
C ALA A 28 -12.18 11.40 -29.50
N GLU A 29 -12.79 10.21 -29.53
CA GLU A 29 -13.20 9.47 -28.39
C GLU A 29 -11.97 9.04 -27.54
N ALA A 30 -10.92 8.53 -28.18
CA ALA A 30 -9.67 8.16 -27.49
C ALA A 30 -9.06 9.35 -26.73
N LYS A 31 -9.11 10.53 -27.31
CA LYS A 31 -8.64 11.76 -26.66
C LYS A 31 -9.49 12.10 -25.44
N GLU A 32 -10.82 12.10 -25.56
CA GLU A 32 -11.73 12.36 -24.44
C GLU A 32 -11.50 11.38 -23.29
N ILE A 33 -11.38 10.08 -23.58
CA ILE A 33 -11.10 9.06 -22.57
C ILE A 33 -9.73 9.34 -21.92
N THR A 34 -8.71 9.64 -22.68
CA THR A 34 -7.37 9.96 -22.16
C THR A 34 -7.40 11.14 -21.19
N ASP A 35 -8.18 12.18 -21.47
CA ASP A 35 -8.34 13.34 -20.59
C ASP A 35 -9.04 12.93 -19.28
N LYS A 36 -10.05 12.06 -19.32
CA LYS A 36 -10.66 11.46 -18.12
C LYS A 36 -9.65 10.65 -17.31
N LEU A 37 -8.87 9.79 -17.97
CA LEU A 37 -7.84 8.99 -17.29
C LEU A 37 -6.78 9.87 -16.61
N ASN A 38 -6.38 10.97 -17.22
CA ASN A 38 -5.48 11.96 -16.62
C ASN A 38 -6.09 12.57 -15.36
N LYS A 39 -7.38 12.93 -15.41
CA LYS A 39 -8.10 13.47 -14.24
C LYS A 39 -8.15 12.47 -13.09
N TYR A 40 -8.54 11.22 -13.35
CA TYR A 40 -8.58 10.18 -12.32
C TYR A 40 -7.20 9.91 -11.70
N ASN A 41 -6.14 9.90 -12.52
CA ASN A 41 -4.79 9.73 -11.98
C ASN A 41 -4.37 10.93 -11.11
N LYS A 42 -4.75 12.15 -11.47
CA LYS A 42 -4.51 13.34 -10.63
C LYS A 42 -5.26 13.25 -9.31
N GLU A 43 -6.54 12.92 -9.35
CA GLU A 43 -7.38 12.73 -8.17
C GLU A 43 -6.82 11.64 -7.23
N ARG A 44 -6.42 10.49 -7.78
CA ARG A 44 -5.75 9.44 -7.02
C ARG A 44 -4.49 9.96 -6.32
N GLN A 45 -3.65 10.77 -7.02
CA GLN A 45 -2.43 11.36 -6.43
C GLN A 45 -2.74 12.32 -5.30
N ASP A 46 -3.79 13.14 -5.43
CA ASP A 46 -4.20 14.09 -4.39
C ASP A 46 -4.73 13.35 -3.15
N ILE A 47 -5.52 12.28 -3.34
CA ILE A 47 -5.99 11.41 -2.26
C ILE A 47 -4.80 10.71 -1.59
N GLU A 48 -3.87 10.15 -2.36
CA GLU A 48 -2.67 9.49 -1.84
C GLU A 48 -1.85 10.43 -0.95
N LYS A 49 -1.61 11.66 -1.41
CA LYS A 49 -0.86 12.68 -0.65
C LYS A 49 -1.57 13.03 0.67
N ARG A 50 -2.90 13.19 0.63
CA ARG A 50 -3.70 13.47 1.82
C ARG A 50 -3.60 12.32 2.83
N ILE A 51 -3.86 11.07 2.39
CA ILE A 51 -3.80 9.89 3.26
C ILE A 51 -2.40 9.73 3.84
N PHE A 52 -1.35 9.95 3.05
CA PHE A 52 0.03 9.85 3.52
C PHE A 52 0.32 10.87 4.64
N ASN A 53 -0.07 12.13 4.47
CA ASN A 53 0.13 13.16 5.50
C ASN A 53 -0.66 12.84 6.78
N GLU A 54 -1.93 12.43 6.67
CA GLU A 54 -2.74 12.01 7.81
C GLU A 54 -2.12 10.77 8.52
N ALA A 55 -1.59 9.80 7.77
CA ALA A 55 -0.93 8.64 8.32
C ALA A 55 0.32 9.01 9.13
N ILE A 56 1.17 9.92 8.60
CA ILE A 56 2.33 10.45 9.33
C ILE A 56 1.91 11.13 10.63
N GLU A 57 0.88 11.99 10.59
CA GLU A 57 0.37 12.65 11.80
C GLU A 57 -0.11 11.66 12.86
N ILE A 58 -0.75 10.55 12.46
CA ILE A 58 -1.20 9.51 13.39
C ILE A 58 0.02 8.81 14.01
N ILE A 59 1.00 8.41 13.19
CA ILE A 59 2.22 7.73 13.63
C ILE A 59 3.01 8.61 14.61
N GLU A 60 3.21 9.90 14.27
CA GLU A 60 3.92 10.84 15.14
C GLU A 60 3.20 11.13 16.46
N LYS A 61 1.85 11.12 16.47
CA LYS A 61 1.05 11.27 17.70
C LYS A 61 1.13 10.06 18.63
N GLU A 62 1.24 8.87 18.07
CA GLU A 62 1.39 7.63 18.87
C GLU A 62 2.73 7.61 19.61
N LYS A 63 3.78 8.33 19.13
CA LYS A 63 5.11 8.48 19.76
C LYS A 63 5.77 7.18 20.23
N ASP A 64 5.47 6.09 19.56
CA ASP A 64 5.94 4.77 19.97
C ASP A 64 7.00 4.28 18.98
N GLU A 65 8.21 4.84 19.12
CA GLU A 65 9.35 4.48 18.26
C GLU A 65 9.78 3.01 18.47
N GLU A 66 9.45 2.43 19.63
CA GLU A 66 9.80 1.05 19.98
C GLU A 66 8.94 0.02 19.24
N LYS A 67 7.72 0.40 18.78
CA LYS A 67 6.86 -0.51 18.01
C LYS A 67 7.52 -1.00 16.74
N LYS A 68 7.48 -2.32 16.55
CA LYS A 68 8.09 -3.01 15.39
C LYS A 68 7.20 -3.04 14.16
N ALA A 69 5.95 -2.61 14.26
CA ALA A 69 4.99 -2.55 13.17
C ALA A 69 4.11 -1.29 13.26
N ILE A 70 3.50 -0.93 12.14
CA ILE A 70 2.59 0.21 12.02
C ILE A 70 1.20 -0.31 11.65
N VAL A 71 0.23 -0.20 12.55
CA VAL A 71 -1.17 -0.55 12.31
C VAL A 71 -2.05 0.65 12.63
N ILE A 72 -2.55 1.31 11.59
CA ILE A 72 -3.34 2.53 11.72
C ILE A 72 -4.58 2.50 10.83
N GLY A 73 -5.60 3.28 11.16
CA GLY A 73 -6.84 3.32 10.38
C GLY A 73 -7.58 4.64 10.52
N SER A 74 -8.39 4.97 9.50
CA SER A 74 -9.21 6.17 9.46
C SER A 74 -10.48 5.96 8.63
N GLU A 75 -11.55 6.68 8.98
CA GLU A 75 -12.82 6.71 8.23
C GLU A 75 -12.72 7.50 6.92
N ASN A 76 -11.74 8.39 6.82
CA ASN A 76 -11.61 9.31 5.68
C ASN A 76 -10.70 8.77 4.55
N TRP A 77 -10.23 7.55 4.68
CA TRP A 77 -9.29 6.98 3.71
C TRP A 77 -10.00 6.24 2.59
N HIS A 78 -9.42 6.28 1.40
CA HIS A 78 -9.93 5.56 0.24
C HIS A 78 -9.29 4.17 0.16
N HIS A 79 -10.09 3.11 0.26
CA HIS A 79 -9.58 1.72 0.31
C HIS A 79 -8.72 1.33 -0.91
N GLY A 80 -9.01 1.85 -2.11
CA GLY A 80 -8.20 1.59 -3.32
C GLY A 80 -6.82 2.26 -3.32
N VAL A 81 -6.57 3.21 -2.39
CA VAL A 81 -5.33 4.00 -2.33
C VAL A 81 -4.45 3.64 -1.13
N ILE A 82 -5.02 3.15 -0.02
CA ILE A 82 -4.27 2.84 1.21
C ILE A 82 -3.09 1.89 0.97
N GLY A 83 -3.18 0.95 0.02
CA GLY A 83 -2.09 0.03 -0.29
C GLY A 83 -0.85 0.70 -0.91
N ILE A 84 -1.04 1.85 -1.62
CA ILE A 84 0.09 2.65 -2.10
C ILE A 84 0.75 3.37 -0.94
N VAL A 85 -0.07 3.92 -0.05
CA VAL A 85 0.42 4.64 1.13
C VAL A 85 1.12 3.68 2.09
N SER A 86 0.57 2.47 2.32
CA SER A 86 1.22 1.43 3.11
C SER A 86 2.63 1.13 2.59
N SER A 87 2.83 0.99 1.26
CA SER A 87 4.17 0.82 0.70
C SER A 87 5.11 1.95 1.08
N LYS A 88 4.67 3.21 0.94
CA LYS A 88 5.50 4.38 1.29
C LYS A 88 5.85 4.46 2.78
N ILE A 89 4.90 4.10 3.64
CA ILE A 89 5.11 4.04 5.10
C ILE A 89 6.13 2.94 5.43
N THR A 90 5.96 1.74 4.84
CA THR A 90 6.91 0.64 5.02
C THR A 90 8.32 1.01 4.56
N ASP A 91 8.45 1.65 3.40
CA ASP A 91 9.76 2.09 2.88
C ASP A 91 10.39 3.17 3.77
N MET A 92 9.58 4.10 4.31
CA MET A 92 10.06 5.23 5.13
C MET A 92 10.53 4.80 6.50
N TYR A 93 9.78 3.92 7.17
CA TYR A 93 10.05 3.50 8.55
C TYR A 93 10.79 2.17 8.64
N PHE A 94 10.91 1.46 7.52
CA PHE A 94 11.44 0.10 7.45
C PHE A 94 10.76 -0.85 8.46
N LYS A 95 9.43 -0.77 8.52
CA LYS A 95 8.57 -1.59 9.39
C LYS A 95 7.42 -2.15 8.58
N PRO A 96 6.93 -3.37 8.87
CA PRO A 96 5.66 -3.83 8.32
C PRO A 96 4.55 -2.84 8.64
N SER A 97 3.72 -2.53 7.67
CA SER A 97 2.61 -1.58 7.88
C SER A 97 1.28 -2.13 7.38
N ILE A 98 0.21 -1.86 8.12
CA ILE A 98 -1.18 -2.15 7.76
C ILE A 98 -1.98 -0.86 7.92
N LEU A 99 -2.56 -0.39 6.82
CA LEU A 99 -3.46 0.75 6.78
C LEU A 99 -4.89 0.28 6.55
N ILE A 100 -5.84 0.79 7.34
CA ILE A 100 -7.25 0.38 7.31
C ILE A 100 -8.13 1.59 7.03
N SER A 101 -8.98 1.45 6.02
CA SER A 101 -10.06 2.39 5.69
C SER A 101 -11.37 1.89 6.29
N PHE A 102 -12.03 2.68 7.11
CA PHE A 102 -13.32 2.34 7.69
C PHE A 102 -14.49 3.00 6.93
N GLU A 103 -15.53 2.21 6.71
CA GLU A 103 -16.82 2.66 6.19
C GLU A 103 -17.92 2.11 7.12
N GLY A 104 -18.44 2.97 8.00
CA GLY A 104 -19.30 2.52 9.10
C GLY A 104 -18.58 1.54 10.04
N ASP A 105 -19.14 0.34 10.19
CA ASP A 105 -18.56 -0.73 11.03
C ASP A 105 -17.59 -1.65 10.27
N GLU A 106 -17.44 -1.45 8.97
CA GLU A 106 -16.56 -2.29 8.15
C GLU A 106 -15.21 -1.62 7.91
N GLY A 107 -14.13 -2.36 8.13
CA GLY A 107 -12.77 -1.96 7.81
C GLY A 107 -12.18 -2.79 6.66
N LYS A 108 -11.60 -2.13 5.67
CA LYS A 108 -10.81 -2.75 4.60
C LYS A 108 -9.37 -2.31 4.75
N GLY A 109 -8.47 -3.28 4.94
CA GLY A 109 -7.05 -3.04 5.15
C GLY A 109 -6.18 -3.49 3.99
N SER A 110 -5.05 -2.83 3.86
CA SER A 110 -3.96 -3.25 2.98
C SER A 110 -2.64 -3.12 3.72
N GLY A 111 -1.83 -4.19 3.69
CA GLY A 111 -0.53 -4.23 4.36
C GLY A 111 0.62 -4.43 3.38
N ARG A 112 1.79 -3.95 3.81
CA ARG A 112 3.08 -4.16 3.15
C ARG A 112 4.10 -4.59 4.18
N SER A 113 5.06 -5.40 3.73
CA SER A 113 6.12 -5.94 4.59
C SER A 113 7.50 -5.51 4.15
N ILE A 114 8.47 -5.80 4.98
CA ILE A 114 9.89 -5.76 4.70
C ILE A 114 10.42 -7.18 4.46
N ALA A 115 11.55 -7.30 3.77
CA ALA A 115 12.18 -8.60 3.54
C ALA A 115 12.52 -9.26 4.88
N GLY A 116 12.16 -10.53 5.02
CA GLY A 116 12.40 -11.33 6.22
C GLY A 116 11.24 -11.38 7.22
N PHE A 117 10.15 -10.63 7.00
CA PHE A 117 8.93 -10.73 7.80
C PHE A 117 7.75 -11.21 6.96
N ASP A 118 7.21 -12.39 7.28
CA ASP A 118 6.04 -12.95 6.59
C ASP A 118 4.74 -12.33 7.12
N LEU A 119 4.24 -11.35 6.37
CA LEU A 119 3.01 -10.62 6.71
C LEU A 119 1.76 -11.52 6.61
N HIS A 120 1.76 -12.50 5.70
CA HIS A 120 0.65 -13.42 5.56
C HIS A 120 0.56 -14.36 6.77
N ASP A 121 1.67 -14.92 7.26
CA ASP A 121 1.71 -15.73 8.48
C ASP A 121 1.20 -14.91 9.70
N ALA A 122 1.64 -13.67 9.83
CA ALA A 122 1.17 -12.77 10.89
C ALA A 122 -0.35 -12.56 10.85
N LEU A 123 -0.96 -12.44 9.66
CA LEU A 123 -2.42 -12.40 9.54
C LEU A 123 -3.09 -13.73 9.89
N CYS A 124 -2.50 -14.88 9.51
CA CYS A 124 -3.02 -16.19 9.92
C CYS A 124 -3.09 -16.31 11.45
N ARG A 125 -2.06 -15.86 12.15
CA ARG A 125 -1.94 -15.88 13.62
C ARG A 125 -2.86 -14.86 14.33
N SER A 126 -3.38 -13.86 13.61
CA SER A 126 -4.35 -12.86 14.09
C SER A 126 -5.74 -13.02 13.47
N SER A 127 -6.01 -14.15 12.79
CA SER A 127 -7.22 -14.38 11.98
C SER A 127 -8.52 -14.32 12.77
N GLU A 128 -8.51 -14.58 14.09
CA GLU A 128 -9.69 -14.51 14.96
C GLU A 128 -10.34 -13.10 15.01
N TYR A 129 -9.59 -12.04 14.67
CA TYR A 129 -10.07 -10.66 14.61
C TYR A 129 -10.45 -10.21 13.21
N LEU A 130 -10.27 -11.07 12.19
CA LEU A 130 -10.47 -10.76 10.78
C LEU A 130 -11.71 -11.46 10.22
N GLU A 131 -12.42 -10.79 9.30
CA GLU A 131 -13.50 -11.43 8.55
C GLU A 131 -12.97 -12.13 7.28
N LYS A 132 -12.02 -11.47 6.60
CA LYS A 132 -11.34 -11.99 5.41
C LYS A 132 -9.91 -11.50 5.40
N TYR A 133 -9.02 -12.32 4.91
CA TYR A 133 -7.63 -11.91 4.66
C TYR A 133 -7.03 -12.78 3.54
N GLY A 134 -5.96 -12.29 2.94
CA GLY A 134 -5.22 -13.00 1.91
C GLY A 134 -4.07 -12.17 1.35
N GLY A 135 -3.22 -12.82 0.57
CA GLY A 135 -2.03 -12.21 0.00
C GLY A 135 -0.84 -13.13 0.03
N HIS A 136 0.34 -12.56 0.20
CA HIS A 136 1.61 -13.26 0.31
C HIS A 136 2.52 -12.54 1.33
N GLU A 137 3.72 -13.05 1.55
CA GLU A 137 4.65 -12.54 2.58
C GLU A 137 4.86 -11.01 2.56
N MET A 138 4.92 -10.40 1.36
CA MET A 138 5.24 -8.97 1.19
C MET A 138 4.02 -8.06 1.11
N ALA A 139 2.83 -8.58 0.78
CA ALA A 139 1.63 -7.77 0.60
C ALA A 139 0.37 -8.55 0.91
N VAL A 140 -0.51 -7.93 1.69
CA VAL A 140 -1.78 -8.52 2.12
C VAL A 140 -2.93 -7.55 1.96
N GLY A 141 -4.14 -8.14 1.84
CA GLY A 141 -5.42 -7.48 2.00
C GLY A 141 -6.20 -8.13 3.13
N LEU A 142 -7.00 -7.36 3.85
CA LEU A 142 -7.83 -7.87 4.93
C LEU A 142 -9.14 -7.09 5.07
N SER A 143 -10.11 -7.69 5.75
CA SER A 143 -11.28 -6.97 6.26
C SER A 143 -11.57 -7.37 7.71
N LEU A 144 -12.10 -6.44 8.47
CA LEU A 144 -12.45 -6.64 9.87
C LEU A 144 -13.59 -5.71 10.29
N LYS A 145 -14.26 -6.02 11.40
CA LYS A 145 -15.17 -5.08 12.05
C LYS A 145 -14.39 -4.01 12.80
N LYS A 146 -14.87 -2.76 12.75
CA LYS A 146 -14.24 -1.64 13.46
C LYS A 146 -14.08 -1.92 14.95
N SER A 147 -15.03 -2.63 15.57
CA SER A 147 -14.98 -3.07 16.96
C SER A 147 -13.83 -4.04 17.29
N GLN A 148 -13.26 -4.73 16.29
CA GLN A 148 -12.14 -5.63 16.44
C GLN A 148 -10.77 -4.96 16.18
N PHE A 149 -10.75 -3.72 15.68
CA PHE A 149 -9.52 -3.05 15.27
C PHE A 149 -8.45 -3.00 16.35
N ASN A 150 -8.80 -2.59 17.56
CA ASN A 150 -7.82 -2.46 18.64
C ASN A 150 -7.25 -3.83 19.08
N LYS A 151 -8.08 -4.88 19.09
CA LYS A 151 -7.64 -6.24 19.41
C LYS A 151 -6.73 -6.79 18.33
N PHE A 152 -7.09 -6.58 17.06
CA PHE A 152 -6.25 -6.92 15.93
C PHE A 152 -4.89 -6.21 16.00
N LYS A 153 -4.90 -4.88 16.22
CA LYS A 153 -3.68 -4.08 16.35
C LYS A 153 -2.78 -4.62 17.44
N GLN A 154 -3.31 -4.83 18.65
CA GLN A 154 -2.55 -5.38 19.78
C GLN A 154 -1.97 -6.76 19.45
N LYS A 155 -2.79 -7.66 18.89
CA LYS A 155 -2.32 -9.01 18.52
C LYS A 155 -1.24 -8.99 17.45
N PHE A 156 -1.37 -8.12 16.47
CA PHE A 156 -0.38 -7.97 15.42
C PHE A 156 0.94 -7.39 15.97
N GLU A 157 0.88 -6.43 16.87
CA GLU A 157 2.04 -5.89 17.59
C GLU A 157 2.75 -6.98 18.43
N GLU A 158 2.00 -7.81 19.18
CA GLU A 158 2.55 -8.96 19.91
C GLU A 158 3.31 -9.93 18.98
N ILE A 159 2.75 -10.25 17.82
CA ILE A 159 3.38 -11.14 16.84
C ILE A 159 4.68 -10.54 16.29
N THR A 160 4.70 -9.23 16.04
CA THR A 160 5.93 -8.56 15.58
C THR A 160 7.00 -8.45 16.67
N GLU A 161 6.62 -8.32 17.94
CA GLU A 161 7.57 -8.37 19.06
C GLU A 161 8.26 -9.73 19.21
N GLU A 162 7.52 -10.83 18.97
CA GLU A 162 8.07 -12.19 18.99
C GLU A 162 9.02 -12.47 17.83
N SER A 163 8.97 -11.66 16.77
CA SER A 163 9.82 -11.81 15.59
C SER A 163 11.15 -11.05 15.77
N HIS A 164 12.22 -11.55 15.16
CA HIS A 164 13.53 -10.89 15.17
C HIS A 164 13.62 -9.75 14.15
N ILE A 165 12.54 -8.97 14.02
CA ILE A 165 12.43 -7.92 13.00
C ILE A 165 13.46 -6.80 13.17
N ASP A 166 13.93 -6.55 14.42
CA ASP A 166 14.95 -5.55 14.72
C ASP A 166 16.34 -5.91 14.17
N GLU A 167 16.55 -7.18 13.84
CA GLU A 167 17.79 -7.67 13.22
C GLU A 167 17.76 -7.44 11.70
N LEU A 168 16.58 -7.11 11.13
CA LEU A 168 16.43 -6.85 9.71
C LEU A 168 16.88 -5.43 9.39
N VAL A 169 17.84 -5.32 8.50
CA VAL A 169 18.38 -4.03 8.04
C VAL A 169 18.13 -3.87 6.54
N PRO A 170 17.94 -2.62 6.06
CA PRO A 170 17.86 -2.37 4.63
C PRO A 170 19.13 -2.87 3.92
N VAL A 171 18.97 -3.72 2.91
CA VAL A 171 20.08 -4.27 2.12
C VAL A 171 20.03 -3.74 0.71
N ILE A 172 21.12 -3.18 0.24
CA ILE A 172 21.30 -2.78 -1.16
C ILE A 172 22.08 -3.88 -1.87
N HIS A 173 21.43 -4.55 -2.82
CA HIS A 173 22.10 -5.52 -3.68
C HIS A 173 22.82 -4.79 -4.82
N ILE A 174 24.14 -4.99 -4.92
CA ILE A 174 24.96 -4.41 -5.98
C ILE A 174 25.30 -5.53 -6.96
N ASP A 175 24.70 -5.48 -8.15
CA ASP A 175 24.94 -6.49 -9.18
C ASP A 175 26.34 -6.39 -9.78
N LYS A 176 26.85 -5.17 -9.97
CA LYS A 176 28.16 -4.94 -10.57
C LYS A 176 28.73 -3.56 -10.25
N GLN A 177 30.01 -3.49 -9.96
CA GLN A 177 30.75 -2.23 -9.95
C GLN A 177 31.21 -1.91 -11.39
N ILE A 178 30.87 -0.70 -11.85
CA ILE A 178 31.27 -0.18 -13.17
C ILE A 178 32.00 1.15 -13.03
N THR A 179 32.81 1.49 -14.02
CA THR A 179 33.41 2.81 -14.16
C THR A 179 32.64 3.63 -15.19
N LEU A 180 32.84 4.96 -15.21
CA LEU A 180 32.22 5.83 -16.22
C LEU A 180 32.55 5.42 -17.67
N LYS A 181 33.70 4.74 -17.89
CA LYS A 181 34.11 4.23 -19.21
C LYS A 181 33.29 3.01 -19.68
N ASP A 182 32.67 2.31 -18.74
CA ASP A 182 31.87 1.12 -19.02
C ASP A 182 30.43 1.48 -19.40
N ILE A 183 30.01 2.74 -19.19
CA ILE A 183 28.66 3.21 -19.53
C ILE A 183 28.58 3.44 -21.03
N LYS A 184 27.95 2.51 -21.73
CA LYS A 184 27.62 2.58 -23.16
C LYS A 184 26.11 2.55 -23.34
N CYS A 185 25.62 3.00 -24.51
CA CYS A 185 24.20 3.01 -24.81
C CYS A 185 23.53 1.62 -24.74
N ASP A 186 24.30 0.54 -24.79
CA ASP A 186 23.82 -0.84 -24.79
C ASP A 186 23.62 -1.41 -23.36
N ILE A 187 23.88 -0.60 -22.31
CA ILE A 187 23.77 -1.01 -20.89
C ILE A 187 22.40 -0.64 -20.29
N VAL A 188 21.53 0.04 -21.04
CA VAL A 188 20.19 0.48 -20.58
C VAL A 188 19.12 -0.42 -21.17
#